data_a8bb39adc52e7ba1135ce52edfd43235
#
_entry.id   a8bb39adc52e7ba1135ce52edfd43235
#
_cell.length_a   1.000
_cell.length_b   1.000
_cell.length_c   1.000
_cell.angle_alpha   90.00
_cell.angle_beta   90.00
_cell.angle_gamma   90.00
#
_symmetry.space_group_name_H-M   'P 1'
#
loop_
_entity.id
_entity.type
_entity.pdbx_description
1 polymer ?
#
loop_
_entity_poly.entity_id
_entity_poly.type
_entity_poly.pdbx_seq_one_letter_code
_entity_poly.pdbx_strand_id
1 'polypeptide(L)'
;MKQGQRKREREKLNIAMLGHKRIPSREGGIEIVVEELCVRMAALGHSVTCYNRKGHHVSGARFDQTAVRQYEGVNIRTVPTIEKKGLAAVSSSFFASLASAFGPYDVVHIHAEGPAFFCWIPKLFRKRVVVTVHGLDWSREKWKSGFGSRFIRQGERNAVKYADEIVVLSK
;
A
#
# COMPACT_ATOMS: atom_id res chain seq x y z
N MET A 1 48.13 -1.35 -3.76
CA MET A 1 47.07 -0.41 -3.40
C MET A 1 45.74 -1.19 -3.43
N LYS A 2 45.21 -1.58 -2.27
CA LYS A 2 43.90 -2.28 -2.16
C LYS A 2 42.82 -1.22 -1.90
N GLN A 3 42.07 -0.86 -2.93
CA GLN A 3 40.89 -0.03 -2.79
C GLN A 3 39.81 -0.89 -2.09
N GLY A 4 39.55 -0.58 -0.84
CA GLY A 4 38.47 -1.20 -0.05
C GLY A 4 37.13 -0.81 -0.62
N GLN A 5 36.43 -1.75 -1.27
CA GLN A 5 35.00 -1.68 -1.46
C GLN A 5 34.33 -1.74 -0.09
N ARG A 6 34.07 -0.59 0.52
CA ARG A 6 33.11 -0.50 1.63
C ARG A 6 31.75 -0.90 1.07
N LYS A 7 31.37 -2.17 1.28
CA LYS A 7 30.00 -2.64 1.13
C LYS A 7 29.16 -1.75 2.05
N ARG A 8 28.43 -0.76 1.48
CA ARG A 8 27.45 0.01 2.25
C ARG A 8 26.48 -0.99 2.82
N GLU A 9 26.51 -1.23 4.12
CA GLU A 9 25.43 -1.94 4.81
C GLU A 9 24.15 -1.20 4.48
N ARG A 10 23.23 -1.88 3.80
CA ARG A 10 21.95 -1.28 3.45
C ARG A 10 21.20 -1.06 4.76
N GLU A 11 20.86 0.18 5.04
CA GLU A 11 20.09 0.54 6.22
C GLU A 11 18.75 -0.23 6.22
N LYS A 12 18.47 -0.90 7.35
CA LYS A 12 17.22 -1.63 7.53
C LYS A 12 16.10 -0.63 7.80
N LEU A 13 15.05 -0.67 6.99
CA LEU A 13 13.91 0.22 7.10
C LEU A 13 12.68 -0.53 7.62
N ASN A 14 11.83 0.18 8.35
CA ASN A 14 10.49 -0.26 8.71
C ASN A 14 9.50 0.33 7.68
N ILE A 15 8.84 -0.53 6.93
CA ILE A 15 8.01 -0.14 5.79
C ILE A 15 6.56 -0.56 6.03
N ALA A 16 5.63 0.39 5.91
CA ALA A 16 4.21 0.12 5.87
C ALA A 16 3.72 0.06 4.42
N MET A 17 3.01 -1.00 4.05
CA MET A 17 2.41 -1.19 2.72
C MET A 17 0.89 -1.14 2.83
N LEU A 18 0.24 -0.30 2.04
CA LEU A 18 -1.20 -0.13 2.06
C LEU A 18 -1.78 0.22 0.67
N GLY A 19 -3.10 0.14 0.53
CA GLY A 19 -3.80 0.46 -0.71
C GLY A 19 -4.27 -0.76 -1.51
N HIS A 20 -3.69 -1.93 -1.27
CA HIS A 20 -4.15 -3.22 -1.78
C HIS A 20 -5.35 -3.75 -0.97
N LYS A 21 -5.97 -4.82 -1.46
CA LYS A 21 -7.03 -5.48 -0.70
C LYS A 21 -6.45 -6.38 0.38
N ARG A 22 -5.67 -7.38 -0.03
CA ARG A 22 -5.09 -8.39 0.86
C ARG A 22 -3.88 -9.06 0.21
N ILE A 23 -2.93 -9.48 1.04
CA ILE A 23 -1.90 -10.44 0.69
C ILE A 23 -1.90 -11.57 1.76
N PRO A 24 -1.63 -12.85 1.41
CA PRO A 24 -1.55 -13.33 0.03
C PRO A 24 -2.90 -13.27 -0.70
N SER A 25 -2.86 -13.04 -2.01
CA SER A 25 -4.05 -12.99 -2.85
C SER A 25 -3.72 -13.20 -4.32
N ARG A 26 -4.66 -13.76 -5.08
CA ARG A 26 -4.55 -13.94 -6.53
C ARG A 26 -5.68 -13.21 -7.29
N GLU A 27 -6.41 -12.31 -6.63
CA GLU A 27 -7.58 -11.65 -7.20
C GLU A 27 -7.28 -10.46 -8.10
N GLY A 28 -6.08 -9.91 -8.06
CA GLY A 28 -5.77 -8.74 -8.87
C GLY A 28 -4.28 -8.51 -9.06
N GLY A 29 -3.93 -7.77 -10.12
CA GLY A 29 -2.54 -7.45 -10.44
C GLY A 29 -1.86 -6.62 -9.34
N ILE A 30 -2.59 -5.74 -8.68
CA ILE A 30 -2.05 -4.91 -7.57
C ILE A 30 -1.63 -5.81 -6.41
N GLU A 31 -2.47 -6.79 -6.04
CA GLU A 31 -2.19 -7.71 -4.94
C GLU A 31 -0.93 -8.53 -5.20
N ILE A 32 -0.77 -9.04 -6.43
CA ILE A 32 0.43 -9.79 -6.84
C ILE A 32 1.69 -8.91 -6.76
N VAL A 33 1.63 -7.69 -7.28
CA VAL A 33 2.77 -6.75 -7.24
C VAL A 33 3.13 -6.40 -5.80
N VAL A 34 2.15 -6.15 -4.95
CA VAL A 34 2.39 -5.81 -3.53
C VAL A 34 2.99 -7.00 -2.79
N GLU A 35 2.46 -8.21 -2.99
CA GLU A 35 2.97 -9.45 -2.39
C GLU A 35 4.45 -9.65 -2.75
N GLU A 36 4.77 -9.68 -4.05
CA GLU A 36 6.13 -9.88 -4.54
C GLU A 36 7.09 -8.80 -4.01
N LEU A 37 6.68 -7.55 -4.01
CA LEU A 37 7.50 -6.45 -3.53
C LEU A 37 7.77 -6.58 -2.02
N CYS A 38 6.76 -6.91 -1.23
CA CYS A 38 6.89 -7.06 0.21
C CYS A 38 7.80 -8.22 0.60
N VAL A 39 7.61 -9.40 -0.02
CA VAL A 39 8.43 -10.59 0.22
C VAL A 39 9.90 -10.31 -0.13
N ARG A 40 10.16 -9.67 -1.27
CA ARG A 40 11.52 -9.30 -1.69
C ARG A 40 12.17 -8.29 -0.74
N MET A 41 11.42 -7.27 -0.28
CA MET A 41 11.94 -6.32 0.69
C MET A 41 12.21 -6.98 2.04
N ALA A 42 11.35 -7.89 2.50
CA ALA A 42 11.60 -8.67 3.71
C ALA A 42 12.85 -9.56 3.58
N ALA A 43 13.04 -10.21 2.43
CA ALA A 43 14.23 -11.00 2.13
C ALA A 43 15.52 -10.16 2.09
N LEU A 44 15.43 -8.86 1.74
CA LEU A 44 16.55 -7.91 1.82
C LEU A 44 16.83 -7.41 3.25
N GLY A 45 16.04 -7.87 4.25
CA GLY A 45 16.22 -7.58 5.66
C GLY A 45 15.45 -6.36 6.18
N HIS A 46 14.55 -5.77 5.39
CA HIS A 46 13.63 -4.73 5.85
C HIS A 46 12.51 -5.33 6.69
N SER A 47 11.98 -4.55 7.65
CA SER A 47 10.76 -4.91 8.39
C SER A 47 9.55 -4.39 7.61
N VAL A 48 8.79 -5.28 6.98
CA VAL A 48 7.64 -4.92 6.15
C VAL A 48 6.34 -5.29 6.86
N THR A 49 5.40 -4.35 6.91
CA THR A 49 4.05 -4.56 7.44
C THR A 49 3.02 -4.21 6.36
N CYS A 50 2.18 -5.17 6.00
CA CYS A 50 1.05 -4.96 5.10
C CYS A 50 -0.26 -4.75 5.85
N TYR A 51 -1.02 -3.75 5.42
CA TYR A 51 -2.34 -3.44 5.93
C TYR A 51 -3.43 -4.01 5.04
N ASN A 52 -3.93 -5.19 5.41
CA ASN A 52 -5.00 -5.88 4.71
C ASN A 52 -6.38 -5.30 5.07
N ARG A 53 -7.31 -5.33 4.13
CA ARG A 53 -8.74 -5.04 4.40
C ARG A 53 -9.37 -6.18 5.19
N LYS A 54 -10.27 -5.82 6.12
CA LYS A 54 -11.17 -6.79 6.74
C LYS A 54 -12.28 -7.17 5.74
N GLY A 55 -12.73 -8.43 5.75
CA GLY A 55 -13.87 -8.90 4.93
C GLY A 55 -13.64 -10.25 4.26
N HIS A 56 -14.75 -10.94 3.96
CA HIS A 56 -14.75 -12.32 3.49
C HIS A 56 -14.62 -12.49 1.96
N HIS A 57 -14.69 -11.42 1.18
CA HIS A 57 -14.92 -11.52 -0.26
C HIS A 57 -13.68 -11.35 -1.12
N VAL A 58 -12.49 -11.58 -0.56
CA VAL A 58 -11.32 -11.06 -1.25
C VAL A 58 -10.50 -12.10 -2.00
N SER A 59 -10.61 -13.40 -1.76
CA SER A 59 -9.68 -14.33 -2.44
C SER A 59 -10.10 -15.80 -2.43
N GLY A 60 -11.36 -16.11 -2.17
CA GLY A 60 -11.83 -17.48 -1.99
C GLY A 60 -11.33 -18.14 -0.69
N ALA A 61 -11.95 -19.23 -0.28
CA ALA A 61 -11.74 -19.87 1.03
C ALA A 61 -10.27 -20.29 1.30
N ARG A 62 -9.49 -20.57 0.27
CA ARG A 62 -8.07 -20.95 0.40
C ARG A 62 -7.18 -19.80 0.91
N PHE A 63 -7.53 -18.57 0.62
CA PHE A 63 -6.78 -17.37 0.98
C PHE A 63 -7.49 -16.53 2.05
N ASP A 64 -8.66 -16.96 2.49
CA ASP A 64 -9.49 -16.26 3.50
C ASP A 64 -9.00 -16.55 4.94
N GLN A 65 -7.71 -16.59 5.13
CA GLN A 65 -7.09 -16.72 6.44
C GLN A 65 -7.03 -15.35 7.11
N THR A 66 -8.15 -14.92 7.70
CA THR A 66 -8.26 -13.65 8.44
C THR A 66 -7.34 -13.56 9.66
N ALA A 67 -6.76 -14.67 10.09
CA ALA A 67 -5.91 -14.78 11.27
C ALA A 67 -4.40 -14.79 10.98
N VAL A 68 -3.98 -14.72 9.71
CA VAL A 68 -2.54 -14.69 9.37
C VAL A 68 -1.93 -13.39 9.82
N ARG A 69 -1.01 -13.48 10.79
CA ARG A 69 -0.24 -12.34 11.29
C ARG A 69 1.10 -12.16 10.58
N GLN A 70 1.55 -13.18 9.87
CA GLN A 70 2.82 -13.17 9.15
C GLN A 70 2.75 -14.05 7.90
N TYR A 71 3.32 -13.60 6.81
CA TYR A 71 3.40 -14.31 5.53
C TYR A 71 4.77 -14.04 4.90
N GLU A 72 5.57 -15.08 4.69
CA GLU A 72 6.91 -15.02 4.07
C GLU A 72 7.79 -13.86 4.57
N GLY A 73 7.87 -13.70 5.90
CA GLY A 73 8.65 -12.63 6.53
C GLY A 73 7.97 -11.27 6.60
N VAL A 74 6.78 -11.14 6.01
CA VAL A 74 5.97 -9.91 6.01
C VAL A 74 4.97 -9.95 7.16
N ASN A 75 4.92 -8.90 7.97
CA ASN A 75 3.92 -8.74 9.02
C ASN A 75 2.57 -8.33 8.39
N ILE A 76 1.49 -8.99 8.80
CA ILE A 76 0.14 -8.70 8.31
C ILE A 76 -0.68 -8.07 9.43
N ARG A 77 -1.28 -6.92 9.15
CA ARG A 77 -2.26 -6.25 10.01
C ARG A 77 -3.56 -6.03 9.24
N THR A 78 -4.67 -6.35 9.86
CA THR A 78 -6.00 -6.11 9.27
C THR A 78 -6.55 -4.80 9.81
N VAL A 79 -7.04 -3.93 8.92
CA VAL A 79 -7.67 -2.66 9.29
C VAL A 79 -9.20 -2.73 9.21
N PRO A 80 -9.91 -1.92 10.02
CA PRO A 80 -11.35 -1.79 9.92
C PRO A 80 -11.77 -1.43 8.50
N THR A 81 -12.84 -2.07 8.03
CA THR A 81 -13.34 -1.88 6.66
C THR A 81 -14.85 -1.87 6.68
N ILE A 82 -15.47 -0.85 6.09
CA ILE A 82 -16.93 -0.78 5.93
C ILE A 82 -17.28 -1.54 4.65
N GLU A 83 -17.87 -2.73 4.79
CA GLU A 83 -18.19 -3.64 3.69
C GLU A 83 -19.39 -3.17 2.84
N LYS A 84 -19.31 -1.95 2.31
CA LYS A 84 -20.27 -1.41 1.35
C LYS A 84 -19.56 -1.02 0.07
N LYS A 85 -20.25 -1.19 -1.07
CA LYS A 85 -19.73 -0.82 -2.39
C LYS A 85 -19.18 0.62 -2.39
N GLY A 86 -17.93 0.78 -2.79
CA GLY A 86 -17.23 2.08 -2.80
C GLY A 86 -16.63 2.50 -1.45
N LEU A 87 -17.20 2.14 -0.31
CA LEU A 87 -16.72 2.53 1.01
C LEU A 87 -15.61 1.63 1.54
N ALA A 88 -15.55 0.37 1.12
CA ALA A 88 -14.54 -0.57 1.59
C ALA A 88 -13.11 -0.11 1.28
N ALA A 89 -12.88 0.39 0.07
CA ALA A 89 -11.58 0.95 -0.32
C ALA A 89 -11.25 2.23 0.44
N VAL A 90 -12.21 3.12 0.59
CA VAL A 90 -12.03 4.42 1.26
C VAL A 90 -11.74 4.23 2.74
N SER A 91 -12.60 3.48 3.45
CA SER A 91 -12.44 3.26 4.90
C SER A 91 -11.16 2.51 5.24
N SER A 92 -10.84 1.43 4.52
CA SER A 92 -9.60 0.69 4.75
C SER A 92 -8.36 1.55 4.51
N SER A 93 -8.36 2.35 3.45
CA SER A 93 -7.23 3.25 3.15
C SER A 93 -7.07 4.35 4.20
N PHE A 94 -8.17 4.90 4.70
CA PHE A 94 -8.14 5.87 5.79
C PHE A 94 -7.54 5.27 7.07
N PHE A 95 -8.07 4.13 7.53
CA PHE A 95 -7.57 3.49 8.75
C PHE A 95 -6.12 3.00 8.61
N ALA A 96 -5.73 2.49 7.44
CA ALA A 96 -4.36 2.08 7.18
C ALA A 96 -3.40 3.28 7.17
N SER A 97 -3.79 4.40 6.55
CA SER A 97 -3.00 5.63 6.57
C SER A 97 -2.84 6.18 7.98
N LEU A 98 -3.90 6.17 8.78
CA LEU A 98 -3.86 6.60 10.17
C LEU A 98 -2.96 5.68 11.02
N ALA A 99 -3.14 4.36 10.92
CA ALA A 99 -2.33 3.38 11.63
C ALA A 99 -0.84 3.45 11.25
N SER A 100 -0.54 3.69 9.97
CA SER A 100 0.83 3.84 9.51
C SER A 100 1.46 5.16 9.97
N ALA A 101 0.68 6.22 10.10
CA ALA A 101 1.16 7.52 10.59
C ALA A 101 1.67 7.42 12.04
N PHE A 102 0.96 6.71 12.90
CA PHE A 102 1.34 6.50 14.31
C PHE A 102 2.28 5.32 14.52
N GLY A 103 2.49 4.47 13.54
CA GLY A 103 3.36 3.31 13.64
C GLY A 103 4.86 3.67 13.56
N PRO A 104 5.75 2.74 13.94
CA PRO A 104 7.20 2.94 13.91
C PRO A 104 7.77 2.74 12.50
N TYR A 105 7.21 3.39 11.50
CA TYR A 105 7.61 3.25 10.11
C TYR A 105 8.49 4.41 9.65
N ASP A 106 9.50 4.08 8.87
CA ASP A 106 10.36 5.04 8.17
C ASP A 106 9.71 5.44 6.85
N VAL A 107 9.10 4.47 6.17
CA VAL A 107 8.45 4.63 4.87
C VAL A 107 7.02 4.12 4.91
N VAL A 108 6.11 4.87 4.31
CA VAL A 108 4.73 4.47 4.04
C VAL A 108 4.54 4.40 2.53
N HIS A 109 4.37 3.19 2.01
CA HIS A 109 4.20 2.93 0.59
C HIS A 109 2.72 2.65 0.28
N ILE A 110 2.13 3.51 -0.53
CA ILE A 110 0.72 3.51 -0.88
C ILE A 110 0.55 3.05 -2.32
N HIS A 111 -0.28 2.06 -2.55
CA HIS A 111 -0.58 1.54 -3.88
C HIS A 111 -1.94 2.01 -4.36
N ALA A 112 -1.97 2.50 -5.60
CA ALA A 112 -3.11 3.06 -6.33
C ALA A 112 -3.52 4.50 -5.91
N GLU A 113 -4.15 5.18 -6.86
CA GLU A 113 -4.54 6.59 -6.77
C GLU A 113 -5.64 6.83 -5.72
N GLY A 114 -6.62 5.93 -5.63
CA GLY A 114 -7.69 6.04 -4.62
C GLY A 114 -7.16 6.10 -3.19
N PRO A 115 -6.39 5.10 -2.72
CA PRO A 115 -5.71 5.13 -1.43
C PRO A 115 -4.80 6.34 -1.23
N ALA A 116 -4.15 6.83 -2.28
CA ALA A 116 -3.29 8.01 -2.22
C ALA A 116 -4.05 9.31 -1.84
N PHE A 117 -5.38 9.31 -1.86
CA PHE A 117 -6.18 10.40 -1.31
C PHE A 117 -5.76 10.74 0.13
N PHE A 118 -5.36 9.75 0.91
CA PHE A 118 -4.97 9.89 2.32
C PHE A 118 -3.45 10.00 2.56
N CYS A 119 -2.62 10.13 1.53
CA CYS A 119 -1.16 10.16 1.64
C CYS A 119 -0.63 11.32 2.48
N TRP A 120 -1.41 12.41 2.60
CA TRP A 120 -1.08 13.55 3.46
C TRP A 120 -1.08 13.21 4.95
N ILE A 121 -1.83 12.17 5.39
CA ILE A 121 -1.90 11.76 6.81
C ILE A 121 -0.51 11.32 7.31
N PRO A 122 0.13 10.27 6.76
CA PRO A 122 1.46 9.89 7.20
C PRO A 122 2.49 11.01 6.97
N LYS A 123 2.30 11.86 5.95
CA LYS A 123 3.18 13.00 5.70
C LYS A 123 3.17 14.02 6.84
N LEU A 124 2.01 14.30 7.44
CA LEU A 124 1.92 15.16 8.63
C LEU A 124 2.74 14.64 9.81
N PHE A 125 2.91 13.32 9.91
CA PHE A 125 3.72 12.67 10.94
C PHE A 125 5.18 12.42 10.48
N ARG A 126 5.64 13.18 9.48
CA ARG A 126 7.01 13.17 8.95
C ARG A 126 7.46 11.81 8.41
N LYS A 127 6.53 10.94 8.01
CA LYS A 127 6.86 9.70 7.32
C LYS A 127 7.29 10.00 5.89
N ARG A 128 8.25 9.22 5.38
CA ARG A 128 8.54 9.23 3.94
C ARG A 128 7.42 8.49 3.21
N VAL A 129 6.80 9.16 2.26
CA VAL A 129 5.63 8.63 1.55
C VAL A 129 6.02 8.30 0.10
N VAL A 130 5.80 7.05 -0.28
CA VAL A 130 5.95 6.56 -1.65
C VAL A 130 4.57 6.19 -2.18
N VAL A 131 4.24 6.59 -3.40
CA VAL A 131 2.99 6.21 -4.07
C VAL A 131 3.29 5.48 -5.36
N THR A 132 2.73 4.26 -5.52
CA THR A 132 2.78 3.53 -6.80
C THR A 132 1.46 3.63 -7.54
N VAL A 133 1.51 4.16 -8.75
CA VAL A 133 0.38 4.24 -9.68
C VAL A 133 0.40 3.02 -10.60
N HIS A 134 -0.64 2.19 -10.52
CA HIS A 134 -0.75 0.95 -11.30
C HIS A 134 -1.47 1.12 -12.65
N GLY A 135 -1.82 2.31 -13.00
CA GLY A 135 -2.55 2.71 -14.20
C GLY A 135 -3.58 3.78 -13.88
N LEU A 136 -4.12 4.43 -14.89
CA LEU A 136 -5.09 5.50 -14.71
C LEU A 136 -6.48 4.92 -14.33
N ASP A 137 -6.70 4.70 -13.05
CA ASP A 137 -7.94 4.09 -12.54
C ASP A 137 -9.19 4.92 -12.89
N TRP A 138 -9.07 6.24 -12.97
CA TRP A 138 -10.17 7.11 -13.35
C TRP A 138 -10.58 6.97 -14.83
N SER A 139 -9.70 6.42 -15.68
CA SER A 139 -10.01 6.15 -17.10
C SER A 139 -10.84 4.88 -17.31
N ARG A 140 -10.92 4.01 -16.29
CA ARG A 140 -11.72 2.78 -16.34
C ARG A 140 -13.20 3.11 -16.36
N GLU A 141 -13.99 2.39 -17.18
CA GLU A 141 -15.42 2.64 -17.37
C GLU A 141 -16.24 2.74 -16.10
N LYS A 142 -15.95 1.88 -15.10
CA LYS A 142 -16.63 1.89 -13.81
C LYS A 142 -16.42 3.17 -12.96
N TRP A 143 -15.46 4.02 -13.34
CA TRP A 143 -15.10 5.24 -12.61
C TRP A 143 -15.19 6.51 -13.46
N LYS A 144 -15.73 6.45 -14.69
CA LYS A 144 -15.79 7.60 -15.61
C LYS A 144 -16.62 8.78 -15.09
N SER A 145 -17.53 8.58 -14.12
CA SER A 145 -18.38 9.65 -13.60
C SER A 145 -18.68 9.50 -12.11
N GLY A 146 -19.03 10.61 -11.46
CA GLY A 146 -19.53 10.64 -10.09
C GLY A 146 -18.46 10.82 -9.02
N PHE A 147 -18.83 10.55 -7.76
CA PHE A 147 -17.99 10.77 -6.57
C PHE A 147 -16.68 9.96 -6.63
N GLY A 148 -16.74 8.73 -7.10
CA GLY A 148 -15.56 7.87 -7.22
C GLY A 148 -14.46 8.45 -8.11
N SER A 149 -14.84 9.00 -9.26
CA SER A 149 -13.88 9.66 -10.17
C SER A 149 -13.23 10.88 -9.53
N ARG A 150 -14.01 11.72 -8.85
CA ARG A 150 -13.47 12.89 -8.14
C ARG A 150 -12.52 12.47 -7.01
N PHE A 151 -12.86 11.43 -6.27
CA PHE A 151 -12.02 10.89 -5.20
C PHE A 151 -10.68 10.38 -5.72
N ILE A 152 -10.67 9.61 -6.82
CA ILE A 152 -9.46 9.07 -7.44
C ILE A 152 -8.59 10.21 -7.98
N ARG A 153 -9.15 11.16 -8.72
CA ARG A 153 -8.42 12.34 -9.23
C ARG A 153 -7.84 13.20 -8.11
N GLN A 154 -8.54 13.32 -7.01
CA GLN A 154 -8.00 14.03 -5.86
C GLN A 154 -6.86 13.25 -5.20
N GLY A 155 -6.93 11.91 -5.19
CA GLY A 155 -5.84 11.06 -4.74
C GLY A 155 -4.58 11.23 -5.58
N GLU A 156 -4.71 11.32 -6.89
CA GLU A 156 -3.62 11.62 -7.83
C GLU A 156 -2.98 12.99 -7.50
N ARG A 157 -3.81 14.03 -7.35
CA ARG A 157 -3.31 15.37 -6.95
C ARG A 157 -2.61 15.36 -5.60
N ASN A 158 -3.14 14.61 -4.64
CA ASN A 158 -2.53 14.47 -3.33
C ASN A 158 -1.20 13.72 -3.40
N ALA A 159 -1.09 12.69 -4.25
CA ALA A 159 0.18 12.01 -4.50
C ALA A 159 1.23 12.98 -5.02
N VAL A 160 0.91 13.77 -6.06
CA VAL A 160 1.83 14.78 -6.61
C VAL A 160 2.24 15.83 -5.56
N LYS A 161 1.32 16.20 -4.66
CA LYS A 161 1.58 17.26 -3.67
C LYS A 161 2.34 16.77 -2.43
N TYR A 162 2.10 15.55 -1.98
CA TYR A 162 2.54 15.09 -0.65
C TYR A 162 3.47 13.89 -0.67
N ALA A 163 3.54 13.11 -1.77
CA ALA A 163 4.47 12.01 -1.85
C ALA A 163 5.92 12.52 -2.02
N ASP A 164 6.85 11.80 -1.41
CA ASP A 164 8.29 12.05 -1.63
C ASP A 164 8.77 11.40 -2.92
N GLU A 165 8.11 10.29 -3.32
CA GLU A 165 8.43 9.55 -4.53
C GLU A 165 7.14 9.02 -5.17
N ILE A 166 7.06 9.07 -6.49
CA ILE A 166 5.98 8.47 -7.28
C ILE A 166 6.56 7.43 -8.22
N VAL A 167 6.05 6.21 -8.13
CA VAL A 167 6.43 5.09 -8.99
C VAL A 167 5.30 4.82 -9.98
N VAL A 168 5.62 4.77 -11.26
CA VAL A 168 4.69 4.40 -12.33
C VAL A 168 5.15 3.10 -12.98
N LEU A 169 4.21 2.19 -13.23
CA LEU A 169 4.48 0.85 -13.78
C LEU A 169 4.35 0.78 -15.30
N SER A 170 3.95 1.86 -15.95
CA SER A 170 3.81 1.92 -17.40
C SER A 170 4.60 3.10 -17.97
N LYS A 171 5.14 2.88 -19.16
CA LYS A 171 5.77 3.91 -19.99
C LYS A 171 4.69 4.63 -20.79
#